data_b2a7983dd7ce0a51e0db3d71e14d28d8
#
_entry.id   b2a7983dd7ce0a51e0db3d71e14d28d8
#
_cell.length_a   1.000
_cell.length_b   1.000
_cell.length_c   1.000
_cell.angle_alpha   90.00
_cell.angle_beta   90.00
_cell.angle_gamma   90.00
#
_symmetry.space_group_name_H-M   'P 1'
#
loop_
_entity.id
_entity.type
_entity.pdbx_description
1 polymer ?
#
loop_
_entity_poly.entity_id
_entity_poly.type
_entity_poly.pdbx_seq_one_letter_code
_entity_poly.pdbx_strand_id
1 'polypeptide(L)'
;MALAFSLPCADDAVSRRRVVETGGAVLFLQDFCTASLVESLKPDGGLRAFARLPEREHFLLREMAERPDNMLTLAYTAEGMIVGQVTLAPAENSWRGLTNTYEIAFEVSTGWRRRGLARQLLDLVFEQECLEDLIIIALGLSWHWDSAGLGLTSFAYRAIIERLMAHYGFAEYLTTKENIRMDPANIFLVRLGSRVPAESVSRFYDWLLQSDTLPSL
;
A
#
# COMPACT_ATOMS: atom_id res chain seq x y z
N MET A 1 -10.77 -25.78 -2.36
CA MET A 1 -9.94 -25.45 -3.53
C MET A 1 -9.86 -23.93 -3.56
N ALA A 2 -8.78 -23.34 -3.04
CA ALA A 2 -8.59 -21.89 -3.10
C ALA A 2 -8.34 -21.52 -4.57
N LEU A 3 -9.17 -20.64 -5.13
CA LEU A 3 -8.89 -20.03 -6.41
C LEU A 3 -7.58 -19.26 -6.23
N ALA A 4 -6.56 -19.61 -6.97
CA ALA A 4 -5.33 -18.86 -7.04
C ALA A 4 -5.68 -17.52 -7.72
N PHE A 5 -5.75 -16.45 -6.96
CA PHE A 5 -5.83 -15.10 -7.51
C PHE A 5 -4.41 -14.72 -7.91
N SER A 6 -4.18 -14.49 -9.18
CA SER A 6 -3.00 -13.72 -9.62
C SER A 6 -3.42 -12.27 -9.82
N LEU A 7 -2.52 -11.36 -9.53
CA LEU A 7 -2.72 -9.94 -9.89
C LEU A 7 -3.04 -9.91 -11.39
N PRO A 8 -4.09 -9.20 -11.87
CA PRO A 8 -4.47 -9.22 -13.30
C PRO A 8 -3.33 -8.88 -14.27
N CYS A 9 -2.28 -8.26 -13.78
CA CYS A 9 -1.09 -7.89 -14.55
C CYS A 9 0.13 -8.78 -14.31
N ALA A 10 0.07 -9.80 -13.45
CA ALA A 10 1.26 -10.59 -13.09
C ALA A 10 1.86 -11.35 -14.28
N ASP A 11 1.02 -11.82 -15.19
CA ASP A 11 1.46 -12.62 -16.35
C ASP A 11 2.13 -11.77 -17.46
N ASP A 12 1.80 -10.46 -17.54
CA ASP A 12 2.35 -9.52 -18.52
C ASP A 12 3.20 -8.41 -17.90
N ALA A 13 3.46 -8.47 -16.59
CA ALA A 13 4.15 -7.40 -15.85
C ALA A 13 5.63 -7.35 -16.22
N VAL A 14 5.99 -6.40 -17.05
CA VAL A 14 7.37 -5.98 -17.23
C VAL A 14 7.72 -5.02 -16.10
N SER A 15 8.64 -5.43 -15.21
CA SER A 15 9.14 -4.55 -14.16
C SER A 15 9.74 -3.28 -14.75
N ARG A 16 9.24 -2.12 -14.32
CA ARG A 16 9.72 -0.82 -14.74
C ARG A 16 10.67 -0.25 -13.71
N ARG A 17 11.75 0.34 -14.19
CA ARG A 17 12.75 1.00 -13.35
C ARG A 17 12.94 2.43 -13.79
N ARG A 18 12.94 3.35 -12.84
CA ARG A 18 13.21 4.78 -13.04
C ARG A 18 14.39 5.23 -12.21
N VAL A 19 15.13 6.16 -12.71
CA VAL A 19 16.16 6.88 -11.97
C VAL A 19 15.63 8.27 -11.68
N VAL A 20 15.64 8.66 -10.41
CA VAL A 20 15.18 9.97 -9.95
C VAL A 20 16.23 10.64 -9.08
N GLU A 21 16.29 11.95 -9.14
CA GLU A 21 17.10 12.75 -8.21
C GLU A 21 16.18 13.31 -7.13
N THR A 22 16.49 13.01 -5.88
CA THR A 22 15.68 13.44 -4.74
C THR A 22 16.59 13.87 -3.59
N GLY A 23 16.50 15.15 -3.22
CA GLY A 23 17.29 15.70 -2.11
C GLY A 23 18.80 15.63 -2.32
N GLY A 24 19.28 15.69 -3.57
CA GLY A 24 20.71 15.60 -3.92
C GLY A 24 21.24 14.17 -3.98
N ALA A 25 20.40 13.16 -3.89
CA ALA A 25 20.77 11.76 -4.06
C ALA A 25 20.06 11.15 -5.28
N VAL A 26 20.74 10.22 -5.94
CA VAL A 26 20.18 9.38 -7.01
C VAL A 26 19.49 8.17 -6.39
N LEU A 27 18.21 7.99 -6.73
CA LEU A 27 17.41 6.85 -6.32
C LEU A 27 16.92 6.06 -7.54
N PHE A 28 16.75 4.77 -7.32
CA PHE A 28 16.07 3.87 -8.24
C PHE A 28 14.68 3.58 -7.71
N LEU A 29 13.67 3.82 -8.54
CA LEU A 29 12.29 3.39 -8.29
C LEU A 29 12.02 2.19 -9.17
N GLN A 30 11.55 1.09 -8.59
CA GLN A 30 11.27 -0.13 -9.35
C GLN A 30 9.99 -0.79 -8.85
N ASP A 31 9.08 -1.11 -9.77
CA ASP A 31 7.90 -1.91 -9.49
C ASP A 31 8.15 -3.41 -9.73
N PHE A 32 7.20 -4.26 -9.32
CA PHE A 32 7.30 -5.72 -9.41
C PHE A 32 8.67 -6.24 -8.95
N CYS A 33 9.14 -5.72 -7.81
CA CYS A 33 10.41 -6.13 -7.23
C CYS A 33 10.37 -7.60 -6.84
N THR A 34 11.38 -8.35 -7.29
CA THR A 34 11.54 -9.77 -6.98
C THR A 34 12.15 -9.99 -5.60
N ALA A 35 11.94 -11.18 -5.02
CA ALA A 35 12.61 -11.56 -3.77
C ALA A 35 14.13 -11.49 -3.87
N SER A 36 14.72 -11.87 -5.01
CA SER A 36 16.18 -11.79 -5.22
C SER A 36 16.69 -10.33 -5.22
N LEU A 37 15.91 -9.38 -5.73
CA LEU A 37 16.26 -7.97 -5.61
C LEU A 37 16.20 -7.54 -4.15
N VAL A 38 15.13 -7.88 -3.42
CA VAL A 38 15.00 -7.55 -1.99
C VAL A 38 16.18 -8.10 -1.19
N GLU A 39 16.58 -9.34 -1.44
CA GLU A 39 17.74 -9.99 -0.77
C GLU A 39 19.07 -9.24 -1.01
N SER A 40 19.22 -8.58 -2.16
CA SER A 40 20.40 -7.78 -2.49
C SER A 40 20.43 -6.40 -1.84
N LEU A 41 19.31 -5.97 -1.25
CA LEU A 41 19.12 -4.65 -0.66
C LEU A 41 19.02 -4.73 0.86
N LYS A 42 19.04 -3.58 1.54
CA LYS A 42 18.86 -3.47 2.99
C LYS A 42 17.87 -2.36 3.33
N PRO A 43 16.90 -2.60 4.20
CA PRO A 43 16.00 -1.54 4.66
C PRO A 43 16.73 -0.46 5.44
N ASP A 44 16.39 0.80 5.16
CA ASP A 44 16.82 1.94 5.97
C ASP A 44 16.15 1.90 7.34
N GLY A 45 16.91 2.21 8.40
CA GLY A 45 16.41 2.19 9.77
C GLY A 45 15.29 3.18 10.10
N GLY A 46 14.94 4.04 9.16
CA GLY A 46 13.81 4.96 9.24
C GLY A 46 12.49 4.40 8.70
N LEU A 47 12.49 3.20 8.11
CA LEU A 47 11.29 2.42 7.81
C LEU A 47 10.84 1.74 9.10
N ARG A 48 9.64 2.06 9.63
CA ARG A 48 9.17 1.59 10.95
C ARG A 48 7.66 1.44 11.06
N ALA A 49 6.91 1.70 10.01
CA ALA A 49 5.45 1.63 10.06
C ALA A 49 4.95 0.18 10.09
N PHE A 50 5.61 -0.73 9.38
CA PHE A 50 5.21 -2.14 9.29
C PHE A 50 6.04 -3.04 10.20
N ALA A 51 7.33 -2.73 10.40
CA ALA A 51 8.14 -3.40 11.40
C ALA A 51 9.09 -2.42 12.09
N ARG A 52 9.30 -2.60 13.40
CA ARG A 52 10.19 -1.74 14.19
C ARG A 52 11.67 -2.08 14.00
N LEU A 53 11.96 -3.30 13.55
CA LEU A 53 13.31 -3.81 13.35
C LEU A 53 13.60 -3.99 11.86
N PRO A 54 14.72 -3.49 11.33
CA PRO A 54 15.07 -3.59 9.92
C PRO A 54 15.09 -5.04 9.38
N GLU A 55 15.54 -6.00 10.19
CA GLU A 55 15.57 -7.41 9.79
C GLU A 55 14.15 -7.96 9.60
N ARG A 56 13.21 -7.55 10.45
CA ARG A 56 11.81 -7.95 10.31
C ARG A 56 11.16 -7.28 9.10
N GLU A 57 11.46 -6.00 8.86
CA GLU A 57 11.04 -5.28 7.67
C GLU A 57 11.54 -5.98 6.39
N HIS A 58 12.82 -6.32 6.35
CA HIS A 58 13.43 -7.04 5.23
C HIS A 58 12.75 -8.38 4.95
N PHE A 59 12.48 -9.13 6.02
CA PHE A 59 11.74 -10.39 5.94
C PHE A 59 10.34 -10.20 5.33
N LEU A 60 9.57 -9.21 5.81
CA LEU A 60 8.22 -8.93 5.29
C LEU A 60 8.23 -8.50 3.83
N LEU A 61 9.19 -7.68 3.41
CA LEU A 61 9.35 -7.27 2.01
C LEU A 61 9.67 -8.46 1.11
N ARG A 62 10.50 -9.38 1.58
CA ARG A 62 10.81 -10.60 0.84
C ARG A 62 9.58 -11.50 0.71
N GLU A 63 8.85 -11.76 1.80
CA GLU A 63 7.58 -12.52 1.76
C GLU A 63 6.57 -11.87 0.81
N MET A 64 6.49 -10.53 0.81
CA MET A 64 5.64 -9.78 -0.12
C MET A 64 6.04 -10.06 -1.57
N ALA A 65 7.33 -10.05 -1.90
CA ALA A 65 7.86 -10.26 -3.24
C ALA A 65 7.80 -11.73 -3.71
N GLU A 66 7.70 -12.70 -2.79
CA GLU A 66 7.59 -14.13 -3.11
C GLU A 66 6.17 -14.52 -3.60
N ARG A 67 5.16 -13.72 -3.28
CA ARG A 67 3.77 -14.03 -3.64
C ARG A 67 3.42 -13.46 -5.02
N PRO A 68 2.98 -14.32 -5.97
CA PRO A 68 2.68 -13.89 -7.34
C PRO A 68 1.44 -12.99 -7.44
N ASP A 69 0.59 -12.97 -6.42
CA ASP A 69 -0.60 -12.14 -6.31
C ASP A 69 -0.34 -10.75 -5.71
N ASN A 70 0.92 -10.47 -5.33
CA ASN A 70 1.33 -9.19 -4.76
C ASN A 70 2.12 -8.34 -5.77
N MET A 71 2.11 -7.03 -5.56
CA MET A 71 3.03 -6.11 -6.19
C MET A 71 3.84 -5.37 -5.13
N LEU A 72 5.15 -5.44 -5.23
CA LEU A 72 6.09 -4.69 -4.42
C LEU A 72 6.80 -3.64 -5.28
N THR A 73 6.70 -2.38 -4.89
CA THR A 73 7.42 -1.26 -5.50
C THR A 73 8.37 -0.66 -4.48
N LEU A 74 9.64 -0.52 -4.85
CA LEU A 74 10.69 -0.01 -3.96
C LEU A 74 11.33 1.26 -4.50
N ALA A 75 11.76 2.13 -3.58
CA ALA A 75 12.77 3.14 -3.80
C ALA A 75 14.04 2.76 -3.05
N TYR A 76 15.18 2.73 -3.73
CA TYR A 76 16.46 2.37 -3.12
C TYR A 76 17.61 3.20 -3.68
N THR A 77 18.67 3.37 -2.87
CA THR A 77 19.87 4.11 -3.24
C THR A 77 20.82 3.28 -4.08
N ALA A 78 21.85 3.90 -4.66
CA ALA A 78 22.91 3.20 -5.39
C ALA A 78 23.70 2.23 -4.51
N GLU A 79 23.77 2.50 -3.20
CA GLU A 79 24.42 1.66 -2.20
C GLU A 79 23.53 0.48 -1.74
N GLY A 80 22.34 0.33 -2.32
CA GLY A 80 21.41 -0.75 -2.01
C GLY A 80 20.56 -0.56 -0.75
N MET A 81 20.34 0.69 -0.32
CA MET A 81 19.48 0.98 0.84
C MET A 81 18.04 1.23 0.40
N ILE A 82 17.07 0.45 0.89
CA ILE A 82 15.64 0.65 0.65
C ILE A 82 15.18 1.85 1.50
N VAL A 83 14.69 2.89 0.85
CA VAL A 83 14.28 4.14 1.49
C VAL A 83 12.80 4.45 1.35
N GLY A 84 12.08 3.65 0.59
CA GLY A 84 10.63 3.74 0.44
C GLY A 84 10.05 2.50 -0.22
N GLN A 85 8.78 2.24 0.06
CA GLN A 85 8.08 1.07 -0.42
C GLN A 85 6.60 1.37 -0.67
N VAL A 86 6.01 0.67 -1.62
CA VAL A 86 4.57 0.51 -1.80
C VAL A 86 4.29 -0.96 -1.98
N THR A 87 3.34 -1.48 -1.23
CA THR A 87 2.86 -2.86 -1.33
C THR A 87 1.41 -2.85 -1.79
N LEU A 88 1.06 -3.74 -2.69
CA LEU A 88 -0.30 -4.02 -3.09
C LEU A 88 -0.52 -5.53 -3.01
N ALA A 89 -1.46 -5.97 -2.18
CA ALA A 89 -1.74 -7.37 -1.93
C ALA A 89 -3.26 -7.63 -1.89
N PRO A 90 -3.73 -8.85 -2.17
CA PRO A 90 -5.13 -9.20 -1.96
C PRO A 90 -5.58 -8.83 -0.55
N ALA A 91 -6.73 -8.18 -0.44
CA ALA A 91 -7.27 -7.76 0.85
C ALA A 91 -7.62 -8.97 1.72
N GLU A 92 -7.14 -8.97 2.94
CA GLU A 92 -7.28 -10.08 3.89
C GLU A 92 -8.33 -9.78 4.98
N ASN A 93 -8.48 -10.71 5.94
CA ASN A 93 -9.37 -10.60 7.09
C ASN A 93 -10.84 -10.36 6.71
N SER A 94 -11.40 -9.28 7.21
CA SER A 94 -12.81 -8.93 6.96
C SER A 94 -13.15 -8.62 5.50
N TRP A 95 -12.15 -8.45 4.63
CA TRP A 95 -12.31 -8.22 3.19
C TRP A 95 -12.15 -9.50 2.35
N ARG A 96 -11.79 -10.62 3.01
CA ARG A 96 -11.64 -11.91 2.36
C ARG A 96 -12.97 -12.35 1.73
N GLY A 97 -12.94 -12.70 0.45
CA GLY A 97 -14.12 -13.13 -0.31
C GLY A 97 -14.68 -12.07 -1.25
N LEU A 98 -14.19 -10.84 -1.20
CA LEU A 98 -14.38 -9.87 -2.27
C LEU A 98 -13.34 -10.13 -3.36
N THR A 99 -13.81 -10.54 -4.53
CA THR A 99 -12.95 -10.70 -5.70
C THR A 99 -12.42 -9.34 -6.15
N ASN A 100 -11.21 -9.30 -6.67
CA ASN A 100 -10.55 -8.09 -7.20
C ASN A 100 -10.39 -6.95 -6.16
N THR A 101 -10.38 -7.27 -4.85
CA THR A 101 -10.14 -6.28 -3.81
C THR A 101 -8.72 -6.44 -3.25
N TYR A 102 -7.96 -5.35 -3.31
CA TYR A 102 -6.57 -5.29 -2.90
C TYR A 102 -6.37 -4.22 -1.85
N GLU A 103 -5.42 -4.43 -0.96
CA GLU A 103 -4.98 -3.42 0.01
C GLU A 103 -3.66 -2.84 -0.43
N ILE A 104 -3.58 -1.50 -0.45
CA ILE A 104 -2.35 -0.76 -0.70
C ILE A 104 -1.82 -0.19 0.61
N ALA A 105 -0.51 -0.35 0.82
CA ALA A 105 0.19 0.31 1.90
C ALA A 105 1.49 0.91 1.39
N PHE A 106 1.94 2.02 1.98
CA PHE A 106 3.19 2.67 1.59
C PHE A 106 3.90 3.31 2.76
N GLU A 107 5.20 3.35 2.67
CA GLU A 107 6.06 4.01 3.63
C GLU A 107 7.26 4.66 2.96
N VAL A 108 7.68 5.80 3.49
CA VAL A 108 8.96 6.44 3.16
C VAL A 108 9.76 6.61 4.45
N SER A 109 11.02 6.16 4.42
CA SER A 109 11.95 6.30 5.53
C SER A 109 12.01 7.75 6.05
N THR A 110 12.11 7.90 7.36
CA THR A 110 12.05 9.19 8.04
C THR A 110 13.04 10.21 7.47
N GLY A 111 14.26 9.79 7.13
CA GLY A 111 15.30 10.63 6.54
C GLY A 111 14.99 11.09 5.10
N TRP A 112 14.01 10.46 4.44
CA TRP A 112 13.67 10.69 3.04
C TRP A 112 12.30 11.34 2.83
N ARG A 113 11.57 11.61 3.89
CA ARG A 113 10.26 12.29 3.84
C ARG A 113 10.38 13.74 3.39
N ARG A 114 9.26 14.33 2.98
CA ARG A 114 9.11 15.71 2.48
C ARG A 114 9.95 16.04 1.24
N ARG A 115 10.36 15.03 0.49
CA ARG A 115 11.10 15.16 -0.78
C ARG A 115 10.29 14.70 -1.99
N GLY A 116 8.98 14.48 -1.85
CA GLY A 116 8.11 14.02 -2.93
C GLY A 116 8.19 12.52 -3.24
N LEU A 117 9.00 11.74 -2.50
CA LEU A 117 9.28 10.35 -2.82
C LEU A 117 8.03 9.45 -2.77
N ALA A 118 7.12 9.65 -1.79
CA ALA A 118 5.87 8.91 -1.74
C ALA A 118 5.04 9.09 -3.02
N ARG A 119 4.96 10.32 -3.53
CA ARG A 119 4.26 10.61 -4.77
C ARG A 119 4.91 9.90 -5.96
N GLN A 120 6.23 9.98 -6.10
CA GLN A 120 6.95 9.33 -7.20
C GLN A 120 6.77 7.80 -7.20
N LEU A 121 6.75 7.17 -6.02
CA LEU A 121 6.44 5.74 -5.88
C LEU A 121 5.01 5.42 -6.31
N LEU A 122 4.04 6.19 -5.84
CA LEU A 122 2.63 6.01 -6.20
C LEU A 122 2.38 6.30 -7.68
N ASP A 123 3.06 7.30 -8.28
CA ASP A 123 3.00 7.57 -9.72
C ASP A 123 3.41 6.32 -10.52
N LEU A 124 4.50 5.64 -10.11
CA LEU A 124 4.95 4.41 -10.77
C LEU A 124 3.94 3.27 -10.62
N VAL A 125 3.33 3.13 -9.43
CA VAL A 125 2.29 2.11 -9.16
C VAL A 125 1.06 2.36 -10.03
N PHE A 126 0.51 3.58 -10.01
CA PHE A 126 -0.77 3.89 -10.67
C PHE A 126 -0.67 4.12 -12.19
N GLU A 127 0.51 3.97 -12.78
CA GLU A 127 0.66 3.80 -14.22
C GLU A 127 0.34 2.40 -14.74
N GLN A 128 0.10 1.44 -13.83
CA GLN A 128 -0.31 0.09 -14.21
C GLN A 128 -1.80 0.08 -14.57
N GLU A 129 -2.11 -0.09 -15.85
CA GLU A 129 -3.50 -0.10 -16.35
C GLU A 129 -4.35 -1.21 -15.73
N CYS A 130 -3.76 -2.32 -15.33
CA CYS A 130 -4.47 -3.43 -14.68
C CYS A 130 -5.10 -3.06 -13.32
N LEU A 131 -4.64 -1.98 -12.69
CA LEU A 131 -5.24 -1.47 -11.46
C LEU A 131 -6.65 -0.89 -11.70
N GLU A 132 -7.03 -0.65 -12.96
CA GLU A 132 -8.39 -0.25 -13.32
C GLU A 132 -9.41 -1.40 -13.20
N ASP A 133 -8.96 -2.63 -13.05
CA ASP A 133 -9.81 -3.80 -12.80
C ASP A 133 -10.01 -4.09 -11.31
N LEU A 134 -9.39 -3.31 -10.43
CA LEU A 134 -9.34 -3.55 -9.00
C LEU A 134 -10.12 -2.55 -8.17
N ILE A 135 -10.67 -3.04 -7.06
CA ILE A 135 -11.05 -2.24 -5.90
C ILE A 135 -9.83 -2.18 -5.00
N ILE A 136 -9.28 -0.98 -4.79
CA ILE A 136 -8.09 -0.82 -3.95
C ILE A 136 -8.48 -0.07 -2.68
N ILE A 137 -8.23 -0.70 -1.53
CA ILE A 137 -8.46 -0.12 -0.22
C ILE A 137 -7.15 0.33 0.41
N ALA A 138 -7.18 1.39 1.20
CA ALA A 138 -6.07 1.85 2.01
C ALA A 138 -6.56 2.12 3.44
N LEU A 139 -5.92 1.47 4.40
CA LEU A 139 -6.22 1.61 5.82
C LEU A 139 -5.23 2.59 6.46
N GLY A 140 -5.66 3.81 6.73
CA GLY A 140 -4.86 4.77 7.47
C GLY A 140 -5.16 4.65 8.96
N LEU A 141 -4.30 3.95 9.70
CA LEU A 141 -4.47 3.70 11.13
C LEU A 141 -3.50 4.57 11.92
N SER A 142 -4.01 5.41 12.81
CA SER A 142 -3.26 6.46 13.50
C SER A 142 -2.06 5.94 14.30
N TRP A 143 -2.11 4.70 14.79
CA TRP A 143 -1.00 4.09 15.56
C TRP A 143 0.20 3.64 14.69
N HIS A 144 0.06 3.62 13.37
CA HIS A 144 1.16 3.41 12.43
C HIS A 144 1.85 4.70 12.01
N TRP A 145 1.26 5.86 12.38
CA TRP A 145 1.75 7.15 11.91
C TRP A 145 2.84 7.72 12.82
N ASP A 146 3.90 8.19 12.21
CA ASP A 146 4.96 8.94 12.90
C ASP A 146 4.59 10.43 13.04
N SER A 147 3.43 10.68 13.61
CA SER A 147 2.93 12.05 13.80
C SER A 147 3.84 12.85 14.75
N ALA A 148 4.34 12.21 15.81
CA ALA A 148 5.24 12.85 16.78
C ALA A 148 6.58 13.22 16.14
N GLY A 149 7.19 12.34 15.34
CA GLY A 149 8.46 12.61 14.65
C GLY A 149 8.35 13.74 13.60
N LEU A 150 7.14 14.00 13.09
CA LEU A 150 6.87 15.11 12.20
C LEU A 150 6.36 16.38 12.90
N GLY A 151 6.09 16.34 14.20
CA GLY A 151 5.47 17.42 14.95
C GLY A 151 4.02 17.71 14.53
N LEU A 152 3.29 16.69 14.09
CA LEU A 152 1.93 16.78 13.59
C LEU A 152 0.94 16.15 14.57
N THR A 153 -0.29 16.64 14.58
CA THR A 153 -1.42 15.89 15.16
C THR A 153 -1.81 14.74 14.23
N SER A 154 -2.47 13.70 14.77
CA SER A 154 -2.97 12.59 13.95
C SER A 154 -3.93 13.08 12.85
N PHE A 155 -4.76 14.08 13.13
CA PHE A 155 -5.65 14.69 12.12
C PHE A 155 -4.88 15.44 11.02
N ALA A 156 -3.81 16.14 11.36
CA ALA A 156 -2.98 16.78 10.34
C ALA A 156 -2.25 15.75 9.47
N TYR A 157 -1.80 14.65 10.06
CA TYR A 157 -1.20 13.54 9.32
C TYR A 157 -2.22 12.87 8.40
N ARG A 158 -3.44 12.58 8.91
CA ARG A 158 -4.58 12.08 8.13
C ARG A 158 -4.82 12.94 6.88
N ALA A 159 -4.92 14.26 7.05
CA ALA A 159 -5.18 15.18 5.94
C ALA A 159 -4.07 15.15 4.85
N ILE A 160 -2.82 14.84 5.22
CA ILE A 160 -1.72 14.66 4.26
C ILE A 160 -1.95 13.39 3.44
N ILE A 161 -2.27 12.26 4.11
CA ILE A 161 -2.54 10.99 3.43
C ILE A 161 -3.76 11.12 2.51
N GLU A 162 -4.85 11.69 3.01
CA GLU A 162 -6.08 11.91 2.25
C GLU A 162 -5.82 12.70 0.96
N ARG A 163 -5.12 13.83 1.08
CA ARG A 163 -4.76 14.67 -0.08
C ARG A 163 -3.85 13.95 -1.07
N LEU A 164 -2.87 13.19 -0.57
CA LEU A 164 -1.98 12.41 -1.42
C LEU A 164 -2.75 11.35 -2.20
N MET A 165 -3.59 10.57 -1.51
CA MET A 165 -4.33 9.47 -2.12
C MET A 165 -5.46 9.95 -3.03
N ALA A 166 -6.10 11.10 -2.74
CA ALA A 166 -7.12 11.70 -3.60
C ALA A 166 -6.58 11.99 -5.01
N HIS A 167 -5.28 12.28 -5.16
CA HIS A 167 -4.63 12.47 -6.47
C HIS A 167 -4.72 11.22 -7.36
N TYR A 168 -4.82 10.04 -6.75
CA TYR A 168 -4.94 8.74 -7.43
C TYR A 168 -6.37 8.20 -7.47
N GLY A 169 -7.37 9.04 -7.21
CA GLY A 169 -8.78 8.68 -7.29
C GLY A 169 -9.32 7.97 -6.04
N PHE A 170 -8.60 8.00 -4.92
CA PHE A 170 -9.14 7.51 -3.66
C PHE A 170 -10.11 8.53 -3.05
N ALA A 171 -11.18 8.00 -2.48
CA ALA A 171 -12.12 8.75 -1.65
C ALA A 171 -12.30 8.07 -0.30
N GLU A 172 -12.67 8.83 0.72
CA GLU A 172 -13.03 8.28 2.02
C GLU A 172 -14.40 7.61 1.97
N TYR A 173 -14.48 6.43 2.58
CA TYR A 173 -15.71 5.67 2.74
C TYR A 173 -16.00 5.41 4.22
N LEU A 174 -17.26 5.55 4.61
CA LEU A 174 -17.70 5.15 5.93
C LEU A 174 -17.84 3.63 5.99
N THR A 175 -17.41 3.05 7.11
CA THR A 175 -17.49 1.62 7.35
C THR A 175 -17.83 1.32 8.81
N THR A 176 -18.40 0.15 9.06
CA THR A 176 -18.68 -0.35 10.42
C THR A 176 -17.50 -1.09 11.04
N LYS A 177 -16.38 -1.24 10.32
CA LYS A 177 -15.20 -1.97 10.77
C LYS A 177 -14.59 -1.35 12.03
N GLU A 178 -14.44 -2.17 13.08
CA GLU A 178 -14.04 -1.68 14.41
C GLU A 178 -12.67 -0.99 14.42
N ASN A 179 -11.67 -1.59 13.76
CA ASN A 179 -10.32 -1.03 13.71
C ASN A 179 -10.28 0.39 13.11
N ILE A 180 -11.18 0.70 12.16
CA ILE A 180 -11.30 2.05 11.59
C ILE A 180 -11.99 2.97 12.59
N ARG A 181 -13.05 2.48 13.26
CA ARG A 181 -13.88 3.29 14.16
C ARG A 181 -13.26 3.55 15.53
N MET A 182 -12.23 2.78 15.93
CA MET A 182 -11.56 2.92 17.22
C MET A 182 -10.95 4.31 17.47
N ASP A 183 -10.52 4.99 16.42
CA ASP A 183 -9.92 6.32 16.51
C ASP A 183 -10.52 7.21 15.40
N PRO A 184 -11.08 8.37 15.71
CA PRO A 184 -11.62 9.29 14.71
C PRO A 184 -10.55 9.84 13.75
N ALA A 185 -9.28 9.72 14.06
CA ALA A 185 -8.19 10.04 13.14
C ALA A 185 -7.95 8.95 12.09
N ASN A 186 -8.40 7.73 12.31
CA ASN A 186 -8.29 6.66 11.31
C ASN A 186 -9.07 7.03 10.05
N ILE A 187 -8.60 6.55 8.90
CA ILE A 187 -9.25 6.81 7.61
C ILE A 187 -9.31 5.50 6.81
N PHE A 188 -10.43 5.30 6.15
CA PHE A 188 -10.65 4.23 5.20
C PHE A 188 -10.82 4.82 3.81
N LEU A 189 -9.84 4.62 2.96
CA LEU A 189 -9.82 5.15 1.60
C LEU A 189 -10.04 4.02 0.61
N VAL A 190 -10.80 4.30 -0.44
CA VAL A 190 -11.12 3.34 -1.50
C VAL A 190 -10.97 3.99 -2.85
N ARG A 191 -10.36 3.27 -3.78
CA ARG A 191 -10.36 3.55 -5.21
C ARG A 191 -11.10 2.44 -5.94
N LEU A 192 -12.10 2.82 -6.70
CA LEU A 192 -12.80 1.91 -7.61
C LEU A 192 -12.21 2.10 -9.01
N GLY A 193 -11.53 1.09 -9.53
CA GLY A 193 -10.99 1.13 -10.89
C GLY A 193 -12.12 1.21 -11.92
N SER A 194 -11.86 1.85 -13.05
CA SER A 194 -12.87 2.16 -14.09
C SER A 194 -13.44 0.93 -14.79
N ARG A 195 -12.76 -0.22 -14.71
CA ARG A 195 -13.18 -1.50 -15.31
C ARG A 195 -13.71 -2.50 -14.29
N VAL A 196 -13.84 -2.12 -13.02
CA VAL A 196 -14.41 -3.01 -11.99
C VAL A 196 -15.87 -3.33 -12.35
N PRO A 197 -16.27 -4.62 -12.38
CA PRO A 197 -17.65 -4.99 -12.67
C PRO A 197 -18.64 -4.41 -11.65
N ALA A 198 -19.78 -3.93 -12.11
CA ALA A 198 -20.82 -3.35 -11.26
C ALA A 198 -21.28 -4.30 -10.13
N GLU A 199 -21.30 -5.61 -10.38
CA GLU A 199 -21.62 -6.62 -9.36
C GLU A 199 -20.58 -6.64 -8.23
N SER A 200 -19.27 -6.52 -8.56
CA SER A 200 -18.20 -6.46 -7.56
C SER A 200 -18.29 -5.18 -6.73
N VAL A 201 -18.62 -4.05 -7.36
CA VAL A 201 -18.87 -2.78 -6.67
C VAL A 201 -20.06 -2.89 -5.72
N SER A 202 -21.18 -3.50 -6.16
CA SER A 202 -22.36 -3.71 -5.32
C SER A 202 -22.01 -4.56 -4.09
N ARG A 203 -21.32 -5.69 -4.28
CA ARG A 203 -20.87 -6.56 -3.18
C ARG A 203 -19.94 -5.82 -2.21
N PHE A 204 -19.07 -4.97 -2.73
CA PHE A 204 -18.19 -4.16 -1.90
C PHE A 204 -19.00 -3.19 -1.01
N TYR A 205 -20.02 -2.52 -1.55
CA TYR A 205 -20.89 -1.66 -0.75
C TYR A 205 -21.67 -2.41 0.33
N ASP A 206 -22.19 -3.59 0.00
CA ASP A 206 -22.85 -4.44 1.00
C ASP A 206 -21.89 -4.84 2.12
N TRP A 207 -20.62 -5.11 1.77
CA TRP A 207 -19.58 -5.51 2.72
C TRP A 207 -19.12 -4.36 3.63
N LEU A 208 -19.14 -3.12 3.15
CA LEU A 208 -18.77 -1.94 3.96
C LEU A 208 -19.60 -1.81 5.24
N LEU A 209 -20.87 -2.19 5.16
CA LEU A 209 -21.85 -2.01 6.22
C LEU A 209 -22.07 -3.28 7.08
N GLN A 210 -21.42 -4.38 6.72
CA GLN A 210 -21.49 -5.59 7.54
C GLN A 210 -20.64 -5.42 8.78
N SER A 211 -21.27 -5.64 9.95
CA SER A 211 -20.54 -5.71 11.22
C SER A 211 -19.58 -6.90 11.20
N ASP A 212 -18.42 -6.78 11.85
CA ASP A 212 -17.51 -7.91 12.11
C ASP A 212 -18.10 -8.85 13.18
N THR A 213 -19.41 -9.09 13.17
CA THR A 213 -20.05 -10.04 14.07
C THR A 213 -19.50 -11.44 13.78
N LEU A 214 -18.91 -12.04 14.80
CA LEU A 214 -18.50 -13.43 14.81
C LEU A 214 -19.62 -14.29 14.21
N PRO A 215 -19.28 -15.30 13.37
CA PRO A 215 -20.28 -16.26 12.93
C PRO A 215 -20.93 -16.85 14.18
N SER A 216 -22.24 -16.79 14.24
CA SER A 216 -23.02 -17.48 15.27
C SER A 216 -22.56 -18.94 15.33
N LEU A 217 -22.11 -19.38 16.49
CA LEU A 217 -21.71 -20.75 16.78
C LEU A 217 -22.81 -21.75 16.42
#